data_5804a3608dbf7c562834689509ff41b5
#
_entry.id   5804a3608dbf7c562834689509ff41b5
#
_cell.length_a   1.000
_cell.length_b   1.000
_cell.length_c   1.000
_cell.angle_alpha   90.00
_cell.angle_beta   90.00
_cell.angle_gamma   90.00
#
_symmetry.space_group_name_H-M   'P 1'
#
loop_
_entity.id
_entity.type
_entity.pdbx_description
1 polymer ?
#
loop_
_entity_poly.entity_id
_entity_poly.type
_entity_poly.pdbx_seq_one_letter_code
_entity_poly.pdbx_strand_id
1 'polypeptide(L)'
;MRISDMAEPIVIDKSTKDSRDLIMPHQKNAVDAMSKYFDLDNDIQNRNGLVVMPTGSGKTYTAVNWLLSEGVAKGYKVVWLVHRQELVEQTYQEFRKQTPLLKGTDIKKVRIFPISGVHMSMSMASRGDVYVCSIASVANKYGYRFIERMIGAQGKRKLIIVVDEAHHAVASNYQKVIGRMGSLNPNRILLGLTATPTRMQESQKIRLLRMFNADMNIKKGVGVKDKGYVYEVTLKQLLASGFLAKPKYIPVSTNIIGEIEYESTPEEELFFEQFGE
;
A
#
# COMPACT_ATOMS: atom_id res chain seq x y z
N MET A 1 -22.90 -1.63 7.91
CA MET A 1 -22.34 -0.84 9.01
C MET A 1 -22.78 0.61 8.82
N ARG A 2 -23.31 1.28 9.83
CA ARG A 2 -23.80 2.67 9.69
C ARG A 2 -22.60 3.64 9.72
N ILE A 3 -22.73 4.79 9.04
CA ILE A 3 -21.66 5.84 9.05
C ILE A 3 -21.34 6.31 10.48
N SER A 4 -22.34 6.30 11.38
CA SER A 4 -22.17 6.59 12.82
C SER A 4 -21.15 5.67 13.49
N ASP A 5 -21.20 4.37 13.14
CA ASP A 5 -20.37 3.33 13.77
C ASP A 5 -18.90 3.40 13.30
N MET A 6 -18.67 4.01 12.13
CA MET A 6 -17.33 4.27 11.59
C MET A 6 -16.67 5.53 12.13
N ALA A 7 -17.45 6.43 12.77
CA ALA A 7 -16.97 7.71 13.29
C ALA A 7 -16.35 7.61 14.69
N GLU A 8 -16.61 6.51 15.38
CA GLU A 8 -16.09 6.28 16.73
C GLU A 8 -14.61 5.90 16.71
N PRO A 9 -13.80 6.47 17.60
CA PRO A 9 -12.40 6.11 17.72
C PRO A 9 -12.28 4.67 18.25
N ILE A 10 -11.35 3.91 17.67
CA ILE A 10 -11.01 2.60 18.21
C ILE A 10 -10.16 2.82 19.46
N VAL A 11 -10.66 2.34 20.59
CA VAL A 11 -9.93 2.35 21.86
C VAL A 11 -8.91 1.21 21.82
N ILE A 12 -7.65 1.50 22.15
CA ILE A 12 -6.58 0.50 22.16
C ILE A 12 -6.72 -0.33 23.45
N ASP A 13 -7.20 -1.55 23.28
CA ASP A 13 -7.31 -2.52 24.37
C ASP A 13 -5.94 -3.13 24.68
N LYS A 14 -5.42 -2.83 25.86
CA LYS A 14 -4.12 -3.34 26.33
C LYS A 14 -4.15 -4.81 26.70
N SER A 15 -5.32 -5.44 26.85
CA SER A 15 -5.47 -6.85 27.22
C SER A 15 -5.35 -7.82 26.04
N THR A 16 -5.61 -7.38 24.80
CA THR A 16 -5.54 -8.25 23.63
C THR A 16 -4.10 -8.72 23.33
N LYS A 17 -3.94 -9.89 22.75
CA LYS A 17 -2.64 -10.44 22.38
C LYS A 17 -1.98 -9.59 21.28
N ASP A 18 -0.67 -9.40 21.36
CA ASP A 18 0.08 -8.65 20.33
C ASP A 18 0.11 -9.45 19.03
N SER A 19 -0.21 -8.83 17.91
CA SER A 19 -0.22 -9.48 16.59
C SER A 19 1.19 -9.58 15.96
N ARG A 20 2.23 -9.03 16.60
CA ARG A 20 3.61 -9.07 16.08
C ARG A 20 4.16 -10.49 15.93
N ASP A 21 3.69 -11.41 16.77
CA ASP A 21 4.13 -12.82 16.76
C ASP A 21 3.66 -13.61 15.52
N LEU A 22 2.80 -13.02 14.69
CA LEU A 22 2.23 -13.65 13.49
C LEU A 22 2.89 -13.20 12.18
N ILE A 23 3.96 -12.39 12.25
CA ILE A 23 4.66 -11.91 11.05
C ILE A 23 5.57 -13.01 10.51
N MET A 24 5.36 -13.34 9.22
CA MET A 24 6.25 -14.27 8.50
C MET A 24 7.62 -13.62 8.23
N PRO A 25 8.72 -14.40 8.10
CA PRO A 25 10.06 -13.86 7.92
C PRO A 25 10.19 -12.84 6.79
N HIS A 26 9.58 -13.08 5.64
CA HIS A 26 9.60 -12.13 4.51
C HIS A 26 8.84 -10.84 4.83
N GLN A 27 7.77 -10.90 5.61
CA GLN A 27 7.01 -9.73 6.05
C GLN A 27 7.83 -8.92 7.06
N LYS A 28 8.49 -9.59 8.01
CA LYS A 28 9.41 -8.94 8.95
C LYS A 28 10.54 -8.22 8.22
N ASN A 29 11.18 -8.89 7.26
CA ASN A 29 12.23 -8.27 6.45
C ASN A 29 11.72 -7.03 5.70
N ALA A 30 10.47 -7.06 5.22
CA ALA A 30 9.85 -5.91 4.55
C ALA A 30 9.61 -4.75 5.53
N VAL A 31 9.11 -5.03 6.74
CA VAL A 31 8.93 -4.03 7.81
C VAL A 31 10.26 -3.40 8.17
N ASP A 32 11.30 -4.20 8.42
CA ASP A 32 12.65 -3.74 8.77
C ASP A 32 13.25 -2.88 7.64
N ALA A 33 13.05 -3.30 6.39
CA ALA A 33 13.51 -2.52 5.22
C ALA A 33 12.79 -1.17 5.09
N MET A 34 11.47 -1.13 5.30
CA MET A 34 10.70 0.12 5.31
C MET A 34 11.14 1.03 6.45
N SER A 35 11.34 0.51 7.66
CA SER A 35 11.80 1.28 8.82
C SER A 35 13.17 1.88 8.57
N LYS A 36 14.11 1.11 8.02
CA LYS A 36 15.45 1.57 7.66
C LYS A 36 15.43 2.62 6.54
N TYR A 37 14.60 2.42 5.52
CA TYR A 37 14.56 3.31 4.36
C TYR A 37 13.88 4.64 4.67
N PHE A 38 12.71 4.61 5.30
CA PHE A 38 11.94 5.82 5.59
C PHE A 38 12.43 6.56 6.82
N ASP A 39 13.03 5.85 7.78
CA ASP A 39 13.70 6.42 8.96
C ASP A 39 12.86 7.53 9.63
N LEU A 40 11.70 7.15 10.16
CA LEU A 40 10.70 8.10 10.67
C LEU A 40 11.13 8.84 11.95
N ASP A 41 12.23 8.43 12.58
CA ASP A 41 12.80 9.09 13.75
C ASP A 41 13.61 10.32 13.37
N ASN A 42 14.30 10.26 12.23
CA ASN A 42 15.01 11.38 11.66
C ASN A 42 14.08 12.11 10.69
N ASP A 43 13.94 13.41 10.82
CA ASP A 43 13.00 14.23 10.06
C ASP A 43 13.40 14.36 8.57
N ILE A 44 13.59 13.21 7.92
CA ILE A 44 13.98 13.11 6.51
C ILE A 44 12.74 13.28 5.65
N GLN A 45 12.68 14.42 5.02
CA GLN A 45 11.55 14.89 4.26
C GLN A 45 11.49 14.29 2.85
N ASN A 46 10.26 14.12 2.32
CA ASN A 46 9.98 13.83 0.91
C ASN A 46 10.63 12.55 0.37
N ARG A 47 10.51 11.45 1.10
CA ARG A 47 10.94 10.14 0.63
C ARG A 47 9.82 9.41 -0.10
N ASN A 48 10.14 8.91 -1.28
CA ASN A 48 9.27 8.02 -2.05
C ASN A 48 9.93 6.65 -2.11
N GLY A 49 9.16 5.57 -1.96
CA GLY A 49 9.69 4.21 -2.02
C GLY A 49 8.68 3.20 -2.54
N LEU A 50 9.17 2.14 -3.17
CA LEU A 50 8.38 1.06 -3.74
C LEU A 50 8.71 -0.26 -3.04
N VAL A 51 7.68 -0.96 -2.57
CA VAL A 51 7.75 -2.31 -2.02
C VAL A 51 7.12 -3.27 -3.02
N VAL A 52 7.85 -4.32 -3.37
CA VAL A 52 7.43 -5.34 -4.34
C VAL A 52 7.26 -6.67 -3.63
N MET A 53 6.01 -7.13 -3.57
CA MET A 53 5.66 -8.40 -2.92
C MET A 53 4.55 -9.08 -3.72
N PRO A 54 4.66 -10.37 -4.06
CA PRO A 54 3.64 -11.10 -4.84
C PRO A 54 2.25 -11.08 -4.20
N THR A 55 1.24 -11.34 -5.01
CA THR A 55 -0.12 -11.59 -4.51
C THR A 55 -0.10 -12.78 -3.55
N GLY A 56 -0.86 -12.72 -2.47
CA GLY A 56 -0.87 -13.76 -1.44
C GLY A 56 0.28 -13.70 -0.42
N SER A 57 1.31 -12.87 -0.62
CA SER A 57 2.42 -12.72 0.34
C SER A 57 2.07 -11.93 1.61
N GLY A 58 0.87 -11.37 1.70
CA GLY A 58 0.46 -10.52 2.82
C GLY A 58 0.93 -9.06 2.69
N LYS A 59 1.08 -8.54 1.49
CA LYS A 59 1.49 -7.16 1.20
C LYS A 59 0.76 -6.11 2.02
N THR A 60 -0.59 -6.13 1.99
CA THR A 60 -1.44 -5.21 2.78
C THR A 60 -1.20 -5.39 4.28
N TYR A 61 -1.18 -6.63 4.76
CA TYR A 61 -0.89 -6.96 6.16
C TYR A 61 0.44 -6.35 6.63
N THR A 62 1.50 -6.57 5.85
CA THR A 62 2.85 -6.08 6.14
C THR A 62 2.93 -4.56 6.20
N ALA A 63 2.33 -3.88 5.22
CA ALA A 63 2.33 -2.42 5.18
C ALA A 63 1.49 -1.81 6.30
N VAL A 64 0.32 -2.38 6.62
CA VAL A 64 -0.51 -1.95 7.76
C VAL A 64 0.24 -2.13 9.08
N ASN A 65 0.97 -3.24 9.23
CA ASN A 65 1.80 -3.48 10.41
C ASN A 65 2.83 -2.35 10.61
N TRP A 66 3.61 -2.05 9.58
CA TRP A 66 4.59 -0.96 9.62
C TRP A 66 3.94 0.42 9.85
N LEU A 67 2.82 0.70 9.19
CA LEU A 67 2.13 1.99 9.33
C LEU A 67 1.59 2.22 10.73
N LEU A 68 1.10 1.19 11.41
CA LEU A 68 0.62 1.31 12.78
C LEU A 68 1.79 1.40 13.76
N SER A 69 2.74 0.46 13.69
CA SER A 69 3.84 0.36 14.65
C SER A 69 4.85 1.52 14.55
N GLU A 70 5.06 2.05 13.36
CA GLU A 70 6.04 3.12 13.11
C GLU A 70 5.35 4.45 12.75
N GLY A 71 4.42 4.44 11.79
CA GLY A 71 3.80 5.66 11.28
C GLY A 71 2.85 6.30 12.30
N VAL A 72 1.73 5.64 12.59
CA VAL A 72 0.70 6.15 13.50
C VAL A 72 1.25 6.30 14.91
N ALA A 73 2.05 5.33 15.38
CA ALA A 73 2.71 5.39 16.68
C ALA A 73 3.57 6.64 16.87
N LYS A 74 4.21 7.13 15.80
CA LYS A 74 5.02 8.36 15.78
C LYS A 74 4.24 9.62 15.33
N GLY A 75 2.90 9.53 15.31
CA GLY A 75 2.02 10.69 15.06
C GLY A 75 1.83 11.02 13.58
N TYR A 76 2.24 10.18 12.65
CA TYR A 76 1.95 10.37 11.23
C TYR A 76 0.45 10.16 10.94
N LYS A 77 -0.07 10.97 10.03
CA LYS A 77 -1.36 10.72 9.38
C LYS A 77 -1.11 9.80 8.17
N VAL A 78 -1.99 8.83 7.97
CA VAL A 78 -1.90 7.88 6.86
C VAL A 78 -3.06 8.08 5.90
N VAL A 79 -2.77 8.16 4.61
CA VAL A 79 -3.77 8.14 3.54
C VAL A 79 -3.44 6.97 2.62
N TRP A 80 -4.29 5.95 2.64
CA TRP A 80 -4.16 4.76 1.83
C TRP A 80 -5.09 4.87 0.62
N LEU A 81 -4.53 4.82 -0.58
CA LEU A 81 -5.26 4.92 -1.84
C LEU A 81 -5.41 3.55 -2.48
N VAL A 82 -6.65 3.16 -2.78
CA VAL A 82 -6.99 1.94 -3.52
C VAL A 82 -7.70 2.26 -4.83
N HIS A 83 -7.59 1.37 -5.81
CA HIS A 83 -8.21 1.58 -7.12
C HIS A 83 -9.69 1.16 -7.16
N ARG A 84 -10.13 0.20 -6.33
CA ARG A 84 -11.50 -0.31 -6.26
C ARG A 84 -12.14 -0.04 -4.91
N GLN A 85 -13.45 0.18 -4.91
CA GLN A 85 -14.19 0.47 -3.66
C GLN A 85 -14.23 -0.72 -2.71
N GLU A 86 -14.27 -1.94 -3.24
CA GLU A 86 -14.31 -3.18 -2.46
C GLU A 86 -13.05 -3.34 -1.59
N LEU A 87 -11.91 -2.84 -2.08
CA LEU A 87 -10.65 -2.89 -1.34
C LEU A 87 -10.60 -1.90 -0.17
N VAL A 88 -11.46 -0.87 -0.15
CA VAL A 88 -11.55 0.07 0.97
C VAL A 88 -11.93 -0.66 2.25
N GLU A 89 -12.99 -1.48 2.18
CA GLU A 89 -13.48 -2.21 3.36
C GLU A 89 -12.46 -3.26 3.84
N GLN A 90 -11.85 -4.01 2.90
CA GLN A 90 -10.84 -5.01 3.25
C GLN A 90 -9.64 -4.39 3.97
N THR A 91 -9.11 -3.29 3.43
CA THR A 91 -7.98 -2.57 4.03
C THR A 91 -8.36 -1.91 5.36
N TYR A 92 -9.56 -1.35 5.46
CA TYR A 92 -10.09 -0.80 6.71
C TYR A 92 -10.16 -1.86 7.82
N GLN A 93 -10.68 -3.05 7.51
CA GLN A 93 -10.73 -4.16 8.46
C GLN A 93 -9.34 -4.64 8.84
N GLU A 94 -8.38 -4.63 7.91
CA GLU A 94 -7.00 -5.00 8.21
C GLU A 94 -6.37 -4.01 9.21
N PHE A 95 -6.56 -2.71 9.01
CA PHE A 95 -6.13 -1.71 9.99
C PHE A 95 -6.77 -1.95 11.37
N ARG A 96 -8.07 -2.22 11.41
CA ARG A 96 -8.77 -2.48 12.68
C ARG A 96 -8.22 -3.69 13.41
N LYS A 97 -7.96 -4.78 12.71
CA LYS A 97 -7.40 -6.03 13.29
C LYS A 97 -6.02 -5.80 13.92
N GLN A 98 -5.23 -4.93 13.33
CA GLN A 98 -3.86 -4.69 13.76
C GLN A 98 -3.71 -3.51 14.75
N THR A 99 -4.78 -2.85 15.17
CA THR A 99 -4.71 -1.77 16.20
C THR A 99 -4.03 -2.19 17.50
N PRO A 100 -4.03 -3.47 17.94
CA PRO A 100 -3.25 -3.89 19.10
C PRO A 100 -1.75 -3.61 19.01
N LEU A 101 -1.18 -3.39 17.83
CA LEU A 101 0.22 -2.97 17.65
C LEU A 101 0.53 -1.61 18.31
N LEU A 102 -0.50 -0.78 18.54
CA LEU A 102 -0.36 0.51 19.22
C LEU A 102 -0.24 0.37 20.75
N LYS A 103 -0.34 -0.85 21.29
CA LYS A 103 -0.04 -1.08 22.70
C LYS A 103 1.42 -0.73 23.01
N GLY A 104 1.66 -0.18 24.15
CA GLY A 104 3.01 0.26 24.52
C GLY A 104 3.41 1.59 23.93
N THR A 105 2.54 2.22 23.13
CA THR A 105 2.66 3.63 22.72
C THR A 105 1.78 4.53 23.59
N ASP A 106 1.96 5.85 23.47
CA ASP A 106 1.11 6.84 24.17
C ASP A 106 -0.28 6.97 23.54
N ILE A 107 -0.52 6.28 22.41
CA ILE A 107 -1.80 6.35 21.69
C ILE A 107 -2.85 5.51 22.43
N LYS A 108 -3.88 6.19 22.95
CA LYS A 108 -5.01 5.55 23.61
C LYS A 108 -6.18 5.25 22.67
N LYS A 109 -6.28 6.04 21.58
CA LYS A 109 -7.38 5.95 20.61
C LYS A 109 -6.86 6.27 19.22
N VAL A 110 -7.33 5.51 18.23
CA VAL A 110 -7.04 5.75 16.81
C VAL A 110 -8.34 5.87 16.03
N ARG A 111 -8.42 6.80 15.08
CA ARG A 111 -9.55 6.96 14.16
C ARG A 111 -9.16 6.55 12.76
N ILE A 112 -9.85 5.55 12.25
CA ILE A 112 -9.64 4.99 10.92
C ILE A 112 -10.93 5.20 10.13
N PHE A 113 -10.86 5.88 8.99
CA PHE A 113 -12.02 6.18 8.16
C PHE A 113 -11.91 5.51 6.80
N PRO A 114 -12.89 4.64 6.44
CA PRO A 114 -13.07 4.19 5.07
C PRO A 114 -13.76 5.32 4.27
N ILE A 115 -13.15 5.73 3.17
CA ILE A 115 -13.63 6.81 2.30
C ILE A 115 -13.97 6.21 0.94
N SER A 116 -15.25 5.92 0.75
CA SER A 116 -15.84 5.49 -0.53
C SER A 116 -17.10 6.31 -0.79
N GLY A 117 -17.60 6.38 -2.02
CA GLY A 117 -18.63 7.29 -2.50
C GLY A 117 -19.76 7.64 -1.51
N VAL A 118 -20.38 6.65 -0.88
CA VAL A 118 -21.48 6.84 0.10
C VAL A 118 -21.00 7.09 1.54
N HIS A 119 -19.72 6.91 1.83
CA HIS A 119 -19.15 6.97 3.19
C HIS A 119 -18.21 8.16 3.41
N MET A 120 -18.29 9.18 2.55
CA MET A 120 -17.45 10.37 2.67
C MET A 120 -18.23 11.54 3.30
N SER A 121 -17.77 12.02 4.45
CA SER A 121 -18.30 13.21 5.11
C SER A 121 -17.20 14.21 5.42
N MET A 122 -17.48 15.51 5.21
CA MET A 122 -16.52 16.58 5.53
C MET A 122 -16.16 16.63 7.02
N SER A 123 -17.03 16.16 7.91
CA SER A 123 -16.76 16.08 9.34
C SER A 123 -15.66 15.08 9.69
N MET A 124 -15.44 14.07 8.85
CA MET A 124 -14.37 13.06 9.02
C MET A 124 -12.99 13.62 8.66
N ALA A 125 -12.94 14.59 7.74
CA ALA A 125 -11.68 15.06 7.13
C ALA A 125 -10.65 15.57 8.15
N SER A 126 -11.07 16.15 9.27
CA SER A 126 -10.16 16.72 10.27
C SER A 126 -9.85 15.81 11.45
N ARG A 127 -10.51 14.66 11.56
CA ARG A 127 -10.49 13.84 12.79
C ARG A 127 -9.65 12.58 12.69
N GLY A 128 -9.40 12.08 11.49
CA GLY A 128 -8.78 10.77 11.28
C GLY A 128 -7.27 10.76 11.47
N ASP A 129 -6.78 9.63 11.89
CA ASP A 129 -5.37 9.27 11.90
C ASP A 129 -5.03 8.47 10.64
N VAL A 130 -5.97 7.62 10.19
CA VAL A 130 -5.86 6.80 8.98
C VAL A 130 -7.09 7.02 8.10
N TYR A 131 -6.88 7.19 6.81
CA TYR A 131 -7.92 7.27 5.79
C TYR A 131 -7.66 6.23 4.71
N VAL A 132 -8.59 5.32 4.50
CA VAL A 132 -8.55 4.35 3.40
C VAL A 132 -9.51 4.85 2.32
N CYS A 133 -8.97 5.33 1.21
CA CYS A 133 -9.71 6.07 0.19
C CYS A 133 -9.75 5.32 -1.15
N SER A 134 -10.92 5.14 -1.75
CA SER A 134 -10.96 4.80 -3.17
C SER A 134 -10.56 6.03 -4.00
N ILE A 135 -9.75 5.83 -5.03
CA ILE A 135 -9.30 6.94 -5.89
C ILE A 135 -10.49 7.67 -6.54
N ALA A 136 -11.54 6.94 -6.92
CA ALA A 136 -12.75 7.51 -7.52
C ALA A 136 -13.45 8.49 -6.57
N SER A 137 -13.42 8.24 -5.26
CA SER A 137 -14.05 9.12 -4.27
C SER A 137 -13.27 10.42 -4.05
N VAL A 138 -11.95 10.40 -4.16
CA VAL A 138 -11.11 11.56 -3.86
C VAL A 138 -10.62 12.33 -5.10
N ALA A 139 -10.77 11.77 -6.30
CA ALA A 139 -10.34 12.38 -7.56
C ALA A 139 -11.43 13.26 -8.23
N ASN A 140 -12.26 13.91 -7.44
CA ASN A 140 -13.30 14.82 -7.93
C ASN A 140 -13.31 16.12 -7.10
N LYS A 141 -14.14 17.09 -7.48
CA LYS A 141 -14.20 18.41 -6.84
C LYS A 141 -14.49 18.35 -5.31
N TYR A 142 -15.39 17.45 -4.91
CA TYR A 142 -15.71 17.24 -3.50
C TYR A 142 -14.57 16.55 -2.75
N GLY A 143 -13.97 15.53 -3.39
CA GLY A 143 -12.80 14.82 -2.86
C GLY A 143 -11.59 15.72 -2.69
N TYR A 144 -11.33 16.65 -3.59
CA TYR A 144 -10.24 17.63 -3.43
C TYR A 144 -10.46 18.56 -2.22
N ARG A 145 -11.69 19.02 -1.98
CA ARG A 145 -12.01 19.80 -0.77
C ARG A 145 -11.85 18.96 0.50
N PHE A 146 -12.20 17.67 0.43
CA PHE A 146 -11.97 16.74 1.52
C PHE A 146 -10.49 16.61 1.84
N ILE A 147 -9.63 16.40 0.81
CA ILE A 147 -8.17 16.33 0.95
C ILE A 147 -7.61 17.63 1.55
N GLU A 148 -8.03 18.79 1.07
CA GLU A 148 -7.60 20.08 1.58
C GLU A 148 -7.89 20.22 3.08
N ARG A 149 -9.10 19.86 3.49
CA ARG A 149 -9.49 19.90 4.89
C ARG A 149 -8.77 18.85 5.73
N MET A 150 -8.58 17.65 5.19
CA MET A 150 -7.87 16.56 5.85
C MET A 150 -6.41 16.90 6.15
N ILE A 151 -5.72 17.52 5.20
CA ILE A 151 -4.30 17.88 5.34
C ILE A 151 -4.16 19.25 6.01
N GLY A 152 -4.96 20.24 5.61
CA GLY A 152 -4.85 21.62 6.07
C GLY A 152 -5.29 21.84 7.52
N ALA A 153 -6.24 21.07 8.04
CA ALA A 153 -6.82 21.29 9.38
C ALA A 153 -5.85 21.02 10.55
N GLN A 154 -4.70 20.39 10.30
CA GLN A 154 -3.74 20.02 11.35
C GLN A 154 -2.31 20.56 11.10
N GLY A 155 -2.18 21.57 10.27
CA GLY A 155 -0.98 22.38 10.09
C GLY A 155 0.25 21.59 9.60
N LYS A 156 1.07 21.10 10.48
CA LYS A 156 2.37 20.48 10.16
C LYS A 156 2.43 18.98 10.45
N ARG A 157 1.30 18.28 10.56
CA ARG A 157 1.31 16.85 10.86
C ARG A 157 1.98 16.08 9.72
N LYS A 158 2.94 15.23 10.07
CA LYS A 158 3.65 14.35 9.12
C LYS A 158 2.65 13.44 8.40
N LEU A 159 2.83 13.22 7.10
CA LEU A 159 1.90 12.52 6.22
C LEU A 159 2.59 11.35 5.50
N ILE A 160 1.97 10.17 5.55
CA ILE A 160 2.32 9.02 4.72
C ILE A 160 1.18 8.78 3.73
N ILE A 161 1.46 8.83 2.44
CA ILE A 161 0.55 8.43 1.37
C ILE A 161 0.96 7.04 0.91
N VAL A 162 0.01 6.11 0.94
CA VAL A 162 0.21 4.75 0.44
C VAL A 162 -0.60 4.58 -0.83
N VAL A 163 0.00 4.02 -1.86
CA VAL A 163 -0.68 3.62 -3.09
C VAL A 163 -0.65 2.10 -3.18
N ASP A 164 -1.79 1.48 -2.93
CA ASP A 164 -1.96 0.06 -3.16
C ASP A 164 -2.12 -0.23 -4.65
N GLU A 165 -1.56 -1.35 -5.10
CA GLU A 165 -1.38 -1.65 -6.51
C GLU A 165 -0.76 -0.46 -7.27
N ALA A 166 0.46 -0.09 -6.84
CA ALA A 166 1.16 1.12 -7.26
C ALA A 166 1.35 1.25 -8.78
N HIS A 167 1.19 0.17 -9.54
CA HIS A 167 1.18 0.22 -11.00
C HIS A 167 0.05 1.11 -11.55
N HIS A 168 -1.03 1.35 -10.80
CA HIS A 168 -2.07 2.32 -11.14
C HIS A 168 -1.67 3.78 -10.89
N ALA A 169 -0.59 4.04 -10.14
CA ALA A 169 -0.19 5.40 -9.75
C ALA A 169 0.16 6.31 -10.93
N VAL A 170 0.50 5.75 -12.09
CA VAL A 170 0.81 6.51 -13.31
C VAL A 170 -0.44 7.07 -14.01
N ALA A 171 -1.63 6.61 -13.64
CA ALA A 171 -2.90 7.14 -14.20
C ALA A 171 -3.14 8.58 -13.72
N SER A 172 -3.77 9.39 -14.58
CA SER A 172 -3.92 10.83 -14.35
C SER A 172 -4.65 11.18 -13.05
N ASN A 173 -5.67 10.38 -12.67
CA ASN A 173 -6.41 10.59 -11.43
C ASN A 173 -5.53 10.43 -10.18
N TYR A 174 -4.68 9.40 -10.15
CA TYR A 174 -3.71 9.20 -9.07
C TYR A 174 -2.71 10.34 -9.01
N GLN A 175 -2.14 10.73 -10.15
CA GLN A 175 -1.16 11.81 -10.21
C GLN A 175 -1.74 13.15 -9.72
N LYS A 176 -2.98 13.47 -10.08
CA LYS A 176 -3.68 14.68 -9.61
C LYS A 176 -3.88 14.65 -8.09
N VAL A 177 -4.37 13.52 -7.55
CA VAL A 177 -4.62 13.35 -6.11
C VAL A 177 -3.32 13.41 -5.32
N ILE A 178 -2.30 12.64 -5.71
CA ILE A 178 -0.99 12.61 -5.03
C ILE A 178 -0.29 13.97 -5.15
N GLY A 179 -0.34 14.60 -6.33
CA GLY A 179 0.20 15.94 -6.54
C GLY A 179 -0.48 16.99 -5.66
N ARG A 180 -1.82 16.93 -5.51
CA ARG A 180 -2.56 17.82 -4.60
C ARG A 180 -2.16 17.62 -3.15
N MET A 181 -2.07 16.37 -2.69
CA MET A 181 -1.59 16.06 -1.34
C MET A 181 -0.15 16.55 -1.12
N GLY A 182 0.72 16.36 -2.11
CA GLY A 182 2.11 16.82 -2.06
C GLY A 182 2.26 18.34 -2.01
N SER A 183 1.42 19.09 -2.74
CA SER A 183 1.43 20.56 -2.67
C SER A 183 0.98 21.09 -1.32
N LEU A 184 0.07 20.40 -0.63
CA LEU A 184 -0.42 20.77 0.70
C LEU A 184 0.53 20.31 1.82
N ASN A 185 1.29 19.27 1.60
CA ASN A 185 2.28 18.74 2.54
C ASN A 185 3.54 18.30 1.78
N PRO A 186 4.50 19.22 1.53
CA PRO A 186 5.73 18.90 0.78
C PRO A 186 6.59 17.82 1.45
N ASN A 187 6.51 17.70 2.76
CA ASN A 187 7.31 16.78 3.58
C ASN A 187 6.68 15.37 3.70
N ARG A 188 5.75 15.02 2.81
CA ARG A 188 5.09 13.73 2.80
C ARG A 188 6.03 12.58 2.45
N ILE A 189 5.69 11.40 2.93
CA ILE A 189 6.24 10.14 2.45
C ILE A 189 5.25 9.55 1.43
N LEU A 190 5.77 8.96 0.35
CA LEU A 190 4.98 8.24 -0.64
C LEU A 190 5.46 6.79 -0.72
N LEU A 191 4.63 5.85 -0.27
CA LEU A 191 4.87 4.42 -0.31
C LEU A 191 4.02 3.76 -1.40
N GLY A 192 4.64 3.12 -2.36
CA GLY A 192 3.98 2.26 -3.35
C GLY A 192 4.07 0.80 -2.95
N LEU A 193 2.96 0.08 -3.11
CA LEU A 193 2.88 -1.37 -2.92
C LEU A 193 2.45 -2.00 -4.24
N THR A 194 3.19 -2.99 -4.75
CA THR A 194 2.80 -3.70 -5.98
C THR A 194 3.26 -5.15 -5.96
N ALA A 195 2.51 -6.01 -6.65
CA ALA A 195 2.94 -7.37 -6.89
C ALA A 195 3.89 -7.45 -8.10
N THR A 196 3.66 -6.62 -9.09
CA THR A 196 4.30 -6.73 -10.40
C THR A 196 4.63 -5.35 -10.97
N PRO A 197 5.86 -4.84 -10.76
CA PRO A 197 6.27 -3.58 -11.38
C PRO A 197 6.54 -3.72 -12.90
N THR A 198 6.54 -4.94 -13.45
CA THR A 198 7.01 -5.27 -14.80
C THR A 198 5.91 -5.43 -15.86
N ARG A 199 4.63 -5.46 -15.46
CA ARG A 199 3.47 -5.69 -16.36
C ARG A 199 3.02 -4.46 -17.15
N MET A 200 3.82 -3.42 -17.21
CA MET A 200 3.47 -2.17 -17.85
C MET A 200 4.25 -1.99 -19.15
N GLN A 201 3.70 -1.21 -20.06
CA GLN A 201 4.50 -0.68 -21.16
C GLN A 201 5.75 0.02 -20.59
N GLU A 202 6.89 -0.10 -21.27
CA GLU A 202 8.19 0.37 -20.74
C GLU A 202 8.15 1.83 -20.30
N SER A 203 7.45 2.70 -21.05
CA SER A 203 7.27 4.10 -20.69
C SER A 203 6.52 4.32 -19.37
N GLN A 204 5.51 3.50 -19.10
CA GLN A 204 4.74 3.56 -17.86
C GLN A 204 5.56 3.02 -16.68
N LYS A 205 6.31 1.96 -16.91
CA LYS A 205 7.23 1.38 -15.92
C LYS A 205 8.29 2.40 -15.49
N ILE A 206 8.93 3.09 -16.44
CA ILE A 206 9.90 4.13 -16.15
C ILE A 206 9.25 5.25 -15.30
N ARG A 207 8.03 5.67 -15.65
CA ARG A 207 7.30 6.70 -14.87
C ARG A 207 6.98 6.24 -13.46
N LEU A 208 6.56 4.97 -13.29
CA LEU A 208 6.33 4.36 -11.98
C LEU A 208 7.61 4.38 -11.13
N LEU A 209 8.71 3.86 -11.69
CA LEU A 209 9.98 3.78 -10.98
C LEU A 209 10.49 5.16 -10.58
N ARG A 210 10.37 6.17 -11.44
CA ARG A 210 10.71 7.55 -11.12
C ARG A 210 9.86 8.14 -10.00
N MET A 211 8.55 7.87 -10.04
CA MET A 211 7.61 8.37 -9.03
C MET A 211 7.96 7.87 -7.62
N PHE A 212 8.45 6.64 -7.51
CA PHE A 212 8.81 6.01 -6.24
C PHE A 212 10.33 5.93 -5.98
N ASN A 213 11.14 6.75 -6.69
CA ASN A 213 12.61 6.78 -6.58
C ASN A 213 13.28 5.41 -6.79
N ALA A 214 12.67 4.54 -7.57
CA ALA A 214 13.14 3.19 -7.85
C ALA A 214 13.83 3.06 -9.23
N ASP A 215 14.01 4.17 -9.96
CA ASP A 215 14.70 4.19 -11.25
C ASP A 215 16.23 4.25 -11.06
N MET A 216 16.88 3.11 -11.30
CA MET A 216 18.34 2.94 -11.18
C MET A 216 19.15 3.71 -12.22
N ASN A 217 18.55 4.08 -13.36
CA ASN A 217 19.26 4.83 -14.41
C ASN A 217 19.57 6.28 -13.98
N ILE A 218 18.88 6.79 -12.96
CA ILE A 218 19.12 8.12 -12.40
C ILE A 218 20.29 8.10 -11.40
N LYS A 219 20.58 6.95 -10.79
CA LYS A 219 21.69 6.77 -9.82
C LYS A 219 22.99 6.32 -10.49
N LYS A 220 23.31 6.83 -11.69
CA LYS A 220 24.61 6.58 -12.33
C LYS A 220 25.73 7.12 -11.48
N GLY A 221 26.43 6.25 -10.78
CA GLY A 221 27.62 6.60 -9.99
C GLY A 221 28.02 5.58 -8.93
N VAL A 222 27.13 4.68 -8.53
CA VAL A 222 27.45 3.64 -7.55
C VAL A 222 27.01 2.30 -8.15
N GLY A 223 27.95 1.39 -8.32
CA GLY A 223 27.77 0.08 -8.96
C GLY A 223 26.90 -0.89 -8.17
N VAL A 224 25.66 -0.51 -7.91
CA VAL A 224 24.66 -1.32 -7.19
C VAL A 224 23.81 -2.05 -8.22
N LYS A 225 23.88 -3.38 -8.21
CA LYS A 225 23.03 -4.28 -9.02
C LYS A 225 21.58 -4.33 -8.56
N ASP A 226 21.16 -3.52 -7.59
CA ASP A 226 19.85 -3.61 -6.96
C ASP A 226 18.85 -2.66 -7.61
N LYS A 227 17.66 -3.18 -7.87
CA LYS A 227 16.52 -2.52 -8.51
C LYS A 227 15.92 -1.40 -7.65
N GLY A 228 16.63 -0.60 -6.93
CA GLY A 228 16.16 0.60 -6.21
C GLY A 228 14.87 0.48 -5.37
N TYR A 229 14.32 -0.74 -5.21
CA TYR A 229 13.15 -0.99 -4.38
C TYR A 229 13.52 -0.89 -2.90
N VAL A 230 12.57 -0.44 -2.07
CA VAL A 230 12.72 -0.49 -0.62
C VAL A 230 12.83 -1.93 -0.15
N TYR A 231 11.99 -2.79 -0.72
CA TYR A 231 12.00 -4.23 -0.50
C TYR A 231 11.45 -4.96 -1.72
N GLU A 232 12.02 -6.11 -2.02
CA GLU A 232 11.51 -7.04 -3.04
C GLU A 232 11.61 -8.48 -2.51
N VAL A 233 10.53 -9.23 -2.65
CA VAL A 233 10.51 -10.69 -2.52
C VAL A 233 9.85 -11.27 -3.75
N THR A 234 10.47 -12.29 -4.35
CA THR A 234 9.96 -12.91 -5.57
C THR A 234 9.02 -14.07 -5.26
N LEU A 235 8.13 -14.39 -6.21
CA LEU A 235 7.27 -15.57 -6.13
C LEU A 235 8.10 -16.85 -5.94
N LYS A 236 9.21 -16.97 -6.65
CA LYS A 236 10.14 -18.11 -6.54
C LYS A 236 10.69 -18.29 -5.12
N GLN A 237 11.07 -17.20 -4.47
CA GLN A 237 11.54 -17.26 -3.08
C GLN A 237 10.45 -17.73 -2.11
N LEU A 238 9.21 -17.26 -2.29
CA LEU A 238 8.09 -17.63 -1.42
C LEU A 238 7.64 -19.08 -1.63
N LEU A 239 7.67 -19.59 -2.87
CA LEU A 239 7.44 -21.00 -3.19
C LEU A 239 8.53 -21.90 -2.62
N ALA A 240 9.79 -21.50 -2.77
CA ALA A 240 10.93 -22.26 -2.25
C ALA A 240 10.94 -22.34 -0.72
N SER A 241 10.48 -21.30 -0.05
CA SER A 241 10.36 -21.27 1.42
C SER A 241 9.07 -21.87 1.97
N GLY A 242 8.16 -22.34 1.11
CA GLY A 242 6.90 -22.97 1.52
C GLY A 242 5.84 -22.00 2.04
N PHE A 243 6.03 -20.67 1.90
CA PHE A 243 5.03 -19.68 2.30
C PHE A 243 3.86 -19.56 1.33
N LEU A 244 4.07 -19.91 0.07
CA LEU A 244 3.02 -20.05 -0.92
C LEU A 244 2.90 -21.51 -1.34
N ALA A 245 1.67 -21.96 -1.55
CA ALA A 245 1.39 -23.28 -2.08
C ALA A 245 1.88 -23.39 -3.52
N LYS A 246 2.51 -24.51 -3.86
CA LYS A 246 2.87 -24.77 -5.26
C LYS A 246 1.59 -24.99 -6.07
N PRO A 247 1.42 -24.30 -7.20
CA PRO A 247 0.28 -24.53 -8.07
C PRO A 247 0.32 -25.96 -8.62
N LYS A 248 -0.84 -26.60 -8.69
CA LYS A 248 -1.00 -27.89 -9.36
C LYS A 248 -1.77 -27.66 -10.65
N TYR A 249 -1.15 -27.97 -11.77
CA TYR A 249 -1.78 -27.88 -13.07
C TYR A 249 -2.60 -29.15 -13.33
N ILE A 250 -3.87 -28.98 -13.67
CA ILE A 250 -4.76 -30.08 -14.08
C ILE A 250 -5.26 -29.71 -15.48
N PRO A 251 -4.70 -30.29 -16.55
CA PRO A 251 -5.19 -30.04 -17.89
C PRO A 251 -6.60 -30.64 -18.00
N VAL A 252 -7.55 -29.84 -18.47
CA VAL A 252 -8.90 -30.29 -18.79
C VAL A 252 -9.05 -30.24 -20.29
N SER A 253 -9.18 -31.41 -20.94
CA SER A 253 -9.50 -31.48 -22.35
C SER A 253 -10.95 -31.04 -22.57
N THR A 254 -11.17 -29.98 -23.31
CA THR A 254 -12.51 -29.57 -23.75
C THR A 254 -12.67 -29.95 -25.22
N ASN A 255 -13.82 -30.55 -25.58
CA ASN A 255 -14.17 -30.88 -26.99
C ASN A 255 -14.72 -29.61 -27.73
N ILE A 256 -14.22 -28.44 -27.41
CA ILE A 256 -14.59 -27.22 -28.09
C ILE A 256 -13.75 -27.13 -29.37
N ILE A 257 -14.36 -27.43 -30.51
CA ILE A 257 -13.81 -27.14 -31.82
C ILE A 257 -14.01 -25.65 -32.10
N GLY A 258 -13.01 -24.85 -31.78
CA GLY A 258 -12.95 -23.43 -32.06
C GLY A 258 -11.53 -22.95 -31.84
N GLU A 259 -11.01 -22.12 -32.73
CA GLU A 259 -9.78 -21.38 -32.47
C GLU A 259 -10.03 -20.43 -31.31
N ILE A 260 -9.66 -20.84 -30.10
CA ILE A 260 -9.56 -19.93 -28.98
C ILE A 260 -8.15 -19.36 -29.05
N GLU A 261 -8.02 -18.09 -29.45
CA GLU A 261 -6.82 -17.33 -29.14
C GLU A 261 -6.73 -17.25 -27.61
N TYR A 262 -5.88 -18.09 -27.05
CA TYR A 262 -5.63 -18.11 -25.63
C TYR A 262 -4.63 -16.98 -25.33
N GLU A 263 -5.14 -15.84 -24.92
CA GLU A 263 -4.28 -14.87 -24.25
C GLU A 263 -3.99 -15.41 -22.84
N SER A 264 -2.82 -16.01 -22.67
CA SER A 264 -2.31 -16.38 -21.35
C SER A 264 -2.32 -15.13 -20.45
N THR A 265 -2.81 -15.28 -19.23
CA THR A 265 -2.65 -14.18 -18.28
C THR A 265 -1.16 -14.01 -18.01
N PRO A 266 -0.68 -12.78 -17.76
CA PRO A 266 0.74 -12.56 -17.45
C PRO A 266 1.25 -13.34 -16.22
N GLU A 267 0.36 -13.88 -15.38
CA GLU A 267 0.72 -14.80 -14.28
C GLU A 267 1.01 -16.20 -14.80
N GLU A 268 0.28 -16.64 -15.81
CA GLU A 268 0.49 -17.90 -16.50
C GLU A 268 1.76 -17.83 -17.35
N GLU A 269 2.02 -16.75 -18.07
CA GLU A 269 3.26 -16.55 -18.82
C GLU A 269 4.49 -16.56 -17.93
N LEU A 270 4.45 -15.84 -16.80
CA LEU A 270 5.53 -15.85 -15.82
C LEU A 270 5.73 -17.24 -15.18
N PHE A 271 4.63 -17.96 -15.01
CA PHE A 271 4.67 -19.33 -14.51
C PHE A 271 5.29 -20.30 -15.55
N PHE A 272 4.88 -20.19 -16.81
CA PHE A 272 5.44 -21.00 -17.90
C PHE A 272 6.92 -20.67 -18.18
N GLU A 273 7.33 -19.41 -18.11
CA GLU A 273 8.74 -19.02 -18.24
C GLU A 273 9.63 -19.52 -17.08
N GLN A 274 9.07 -19.68 -15.89
CA GLN A 274 9.84 -20.06 -14.70
C GLN A 274 9.76 -21.54 -14.35
N PHE A 275 8.75 -22.25 -14.80
CA PHE A 275 8.43 -23.62 -14.37
C PHE A 275 7.94 -24.54 -15.52
N GLY A 276 7.82 -24.03 -16.74
CA GLY A 276 7.44 -24.82 -17.91
C GLY A 276 8.65 -25.61 -18.42
N GLU A 277 8.66 -26.91 -18.16
CA GLU A 277 9.22 -27.99 -18.99
C GLU A 277 8.07 -28.90 -19.38
#